data_1315990ff5bbcedcf2772af5d9635342
#
_entry.id   1315990ff5bbcedcf2772af5d9635342
#
_cell.length_a   1.000
_cell.length_b   1.000
_cell.length_c   1.000
_cell.angle_alpha   90.00
_cell.angle_beta   90.00
_cell.angle_gamma   90.00
#
_symmetry.space_group_name_H-M   'P 1'
#
loop_
_entity.id
_entity.type
_entity.pdbx_description
1 polymer ?
#
loop_
_entity_poly.entity_id
_entity_poly.type
_entity_poly.pdbx_seq_one_letter_code
_entity_poly.pdbx_strand_id
1 'polypeptide(L)'
;PKTGVCALVKGKQVAIFRPRDNDELFAIDNMDPFAKSNVLSRGLICEHDDQLWVASPLKKQRFNLATGQCLENDLVSLTSYKVRVNKDSVEINI
;
A
#
# COMPACT_ATOMS: atom_id res chain seq x y z
N PRO A 1 4.57 13.19 -2.73
CA PRO A 1 4.27 12.07 -2.39
C PRO A 1 3.21 11.53 -1.51
N LYS A 2 1.96 11.98 -1.70
CA LYS A 2 0.83 11.38 -1.01
C LYS A 2 0.12 10.33 -1.84
N THR A 3 0.65 10.02 -3.01
CA THR A 3 0.17 8.91 -3.84
C THR A 3 1.27 7.87 -3.93
N GLY A 4 0.88 6.65 -4.26
CA GLY A 4 1.82 5.56 -4.42
C GLY A 4 2.28 5.39 -5.84
N VAL A 5 3.22 4.49 -6.04
CA VAL A 5 3.62 4.01 -7.35
C VAL A 5 3.38 2.51 -7.41
N CYS A 6 3.10 2.00 -8.59
CA CYS A 6 2.94 0.58 -8.80
C CYS A 6 4.23 -0.01 -9.35
N ALA A 7 4.67 -1.10 -8.77
CA ALA A 7 5.83 -1.85 -9.25
C ALA A 7 5.41 -3.29 -9.55
N LEU A 8 6.00 -3.88 -10.58
CA LEU A 8 5.80 -5.28 -10.88
C LEU A 8 6.98 -6.07 -10.32
N VAL A 9 6.72 -6.93 -9.34
CA VAL A 9 7.74 -7.69 -8.64
C VAL A 9 7.35 -9.17 -8.68
N LYS A 10 8.18 -9.98 -9.34
CA LYS A 10 7.95 -11.42 -9.49
C LYS A 10 6.53 -11.74 -9.99
N GLY A 11 6.07 -10.96 -10.96
CA GLY A 11 4.75 -11.15 -11.56
C GLY A 11 3.58 -10.57 -10.78
N LYS A 12 3.83 -9.92 -9.64
CA LYS A 12 2.78 -9.30 -8.83
C LYS A 12 2.88 -7.80 -8.88
N GLN A 13 1.74 -7.12 -8.94
CA GLN A 13 1.68 -5.68 -8.82
C GLN A 13 1.67 -5.29 -7.35
N VAL A 14 2.64 -4.47 -6.97
CA VAL A 14 2.83 -4.00 -5.60
C VAL A 14 2.70 -2.50 -5.58
N ALA A 15 1.89 -1.98 -4.66
CA ALA A 15 1.76 -0.54 -4.45
C ALA A 15 2.78 -0.11 -3.40
N ILE A 16 3.60 0.88 -3.73
CA ILE A 16 4.63 1.40 -2.85
C ILE A 16 4.29 2.83 -2.47
N PHE A 17 4.31 3.13 -1.18
CA PHE A 17 3.93 4.43 -0.66
C PHE A 17 5.07 5.04 0.17
N ARG A 18 5.27 6.33 0.00
CA ARG A 18 6.17 7.14 0.82
C ARG A 18 5.35 8.30 1.39
N PRO A 19 4.72 8.09 2.56
CA PRO A 19 3.77 9.09 3.07
C PRO A 19 4.40 10.34 3.64
N ARG A 20 5.71 10.29 3.99
CA ARG A 20 6.43 11.43 4.57
C ARG A 20 7.72 11.68 3.81
N ASP A 21 8.31 12.86 4.00
CA ASP A 21 9.60 13.23 3.39
C ASP A 21 10.76 12.59 4.14
N ASN A 22 10.76 11.28 4.21
CA ASN A 22 11.83 10.49 4.83
C ASN A 22 11.97 9.17 4.07
N ASP A 23 12.79 8.27 4.59
CA ASP A 23 13.02 6.99 3.93
C ASP A 23 12.02 5.90 4.35
N GLU A 24 10.93 6.30 5.02
CA GLU A 24 9.89 5.35 5.42
C GLU A 24 9.02 4.99 4.23
N LEU A 25 9.07 3.73 3.84
CA LEU A 25 8.31 3.21 2.71
C LEU A 25 7.42 2.06 3.16
N PHE A 26 6.28 1.95 2.50
CA PHE A 26 5.35 0.84 2.71
C PHE A 26 5.00 0.20 1.38
N ALA A 27 4.85 -1.11 1.37
CA ALA A 27 4.50 -1.85 0.17
C ALA A 27 3.41 -2.87 0.49
N ILE A 28 2.32 -2.81 -0.26
CA ILE A 28 1.19 -3.75 -0.13
C ILE A 28 0.75 -4.17 -1.53
N ASP A 29 -0.06 -5.21 -1.61
CA ASP A 29 -0.67 -5.60 -2.88
C ASP A 29 -1.39 -4.40 -3.51
N ASN A 30 -1.26 -4.24 -4.83
CA ASN A 30 -1.94 -3.17 -5.56
C ASN A 30 -3.40 -3.52 -5.87
N MET A 31 -3.77 -4.78 -5.76
CA MET A 31 -5.13 -5.24 -6.06
C MET A 31 -6.10 -4.88 -4.95
N ASP A 32 -7.13 -4.10 -5.28
CA ASP A 32 -8.27 -3.87 -4.39
C ASP A 32 -9.15 -5.12 -4.47
N PRO A 33 -9.29 -5.90 -3.37
CA PRO A 33 -10.05 -7.15 -3.42
C PRO A 33 -11.55 -6.95 -3.58
N PHE A 34 -12.07 -5.77 -3.25
CA PHE A 34 -13.48 -5.46 -3.42
C PHE A 34 -13.81 -5.05 -4.85
N ALA A 35 -12.93 -4.26 -5.46
CA ALA A 35 -13.10 -3.80 -6.83
C ALA A 35 -12.51 -4.78 -7.85
N LYS A 36 -11.65 -5.70 -7.41
CA LYS A 36 -10.92 -6.64 -8.24
C LYS A 36 -10.12 -5.94 -9.33
N SER A 37 -9.45 -4.86 -8.93
CA SER A 37 -8.70 -4.01 -9.84
C SER A 37 -7.41 -3.54 -9.18
N ASN A 38 -6.35 -3.40 -9.96
CA ASN A 38 -5.02 -2.99 -9.47
C ASN A 38 -4.93 -1.47 -9.36
N VAL A 39 -5.55 -0.90 -8.34
CA VAL A 39 -5.72 0.57 -8.23
C VAL A 39 -5.23 1.18 -6.93
N LEU A 40 -4.74 0.39 -5.96
CA LEU A 40 -4.42 0.94 -4.64
C LEU A 40 -3.29 1.96 -4.67
N SER A 41 -2.35 1.85 -5.61
CA SER A 41 -1.30 2.86 -5.77
C SER A 41 -1.86 4.24 -6.12
N ARG A 42 -3.10 4.32 -6.60
CA ARG A 42 -3.78 5.58 -6.92
C ARG A 42 -4.66 6.08 -5.78
N GLY A 43 -4.72 5.36 -4.66
CA GLY A 43 -5.53 5.73 -3.53
C GLY A 43 -4.95 6.89 -2.74
N LEU A 44 -5.75 7.42 -1.83
CA LEU A 44 -5.34 8.53 -0.98
C LEU A 44 -4.86 8.01 0.37
N ILE A 45 -3.72 8.52 0.82
CA ILE A 45 -3.18 8.18 2.13
C ILE A 45 -3.91 9.01 3.18
N CYS A 46 -4.32 8.36 4.27
CA CYS A 46 -5.00 9.01 5.38
C CYS A 46 -4.50 8.44 6.70
N GLU A 47 -4.77 9.18 7.78
CA GLU A 47 -4.45 8.73 9.13
C GLU A 47 -5.73 8.38 9.89
N HIS A 48 -5.64 7.31 10.67
CA HIS A 48 -6.72 6.89 11.54
C HIS A 48 -6.10 6.13 12.72
N ASP A 49 -6.42 6.55 13.95
CA ASP A 49 -5.89 5.95 15.19
C ASP A 49 -4.35 5.89 15.18
N ASP A 50 -3.71 6.99 14.76
CA ASP A 50 -2.26 7.14 14.69
C ASP A 50 -1.58 6.16 13.72
N GLN A 51 -2.34 5.58 12.82
CA GLN A 51 -1.82 4.67 11.80
C GLN A 51 -2.09 5.23 10.42
N LEU A 52 -1.29 4.79 9.45
CA LEU A 52 -1.42 5.22 8.06
C LEU A 52 -2.19 4.17 7.26
N TRP A 53 -3.10 4.66 6.45
CA TRP A 53 -3.99 3.84 5.64
C TRP A 53 -4.03 4.40 4.22
N VAL A 54 -4.37 3.55 3.25
CA VAL A 54 -4.70 4.01 1.91
C VAL A 54 -6.16 3.68 1.62
N ALA A 55 -6.91 4.69 1.15
CA ALA A 55 -8.30 4.51 0.74
C ALA A 55 -8.33 4.17 -0.75
N SER A 56 -9.01 3.07 -1.09
CA SER A 56 -9.18 2.68 -2.50
C SER A 56 -9.95 3.75 -3.27
N PRO A 57 -9.51 4.12 -4.48
CA PRO A 57 -10.23 5.12 -5.27
C PRO A 57 -11.58 4.65 -5.80
N LEU A 58 -11.80 3.34 -5.86
CA LEU A 58 -13.03 2.77 -6.43
C LEU A 58 -14.08 2.43 -5.37
N LYS A 59 -13.68 1.65 -4.35
CA LYS A 59 -14.63 1.17 -3.33
C LYS A 59 -14.48 1.89 -2.00
N LYS A 60 -13.44 2.70 -1.85
CA LYS A 60 -13.19 3.56 -0.69
C LYS A 60 -12.92 2.84 0.63
N GLN A 61 -12.77 1.52 0.64
CA GLN A 61 -12.26 0.81 1.79
C GLN A 61 -10.81 1.20 2.04
N ARG A 62 -10.42 1.19 3.32
CA ARG A 62 -9.08 1.61 3.75
C ARG A 62 -8.26 0.40 4.17
N PHE A 63 -7.00 0.40 3.75
CA PHE A 63 -6.07 -0.68 4.06
C PHE A 63 -4.85 -0.10 4.79
N ASN A 64 -4.45 -0.78 5.87
CA ASN A 64 -3.31 -0.36 6.67
C ASN A 64 -2.02 -0.50 5.86
N LEU A 65 -1.21 0.54 5.81
CA LEU A 65 0.01 0.52 5.01
C LEU A 65 1.07 -0.42 5.59
N ALA A 66 1.08 -0.62 6.90
CA ALA A 66 2.07 -1.49 7.54
C ALA A 66 1.65 -2.97 7.52
N THR A 67 0.35 -3.26 7.66
CA THR A 67 -0.14 -4.63 7.83
C THR A 67 -0.96 -5.15 6.66
N GLY A 68 -1.54 -4.27 5.86
CA GLY A 68 -2.47 -4.65 4.79
C GLY A 68 -3.90 -4.87 5.26
N GLN A 69 -4.17 -4.76 6.56
CA GLN A 69 -5.48 -5.04 7.12
C GLN A 69 -6.52 -4.02 6.66
N CYS A 70 -7.69 -4.48 6.21
CA CYS A 70 -8.80 -3.60 5.87
C CYS A 70 -9.45 -3.06 7.14
N LEU A 71 -9.66 -1.74 7.19
CA LEU A 71 -10.27 -1.10 8.36
C LEU A 71 -11.76 -1.42 8.48
N GLU A 72 -12.46 -1.45 7.37
CA GLU A 72 -13.91 -1.64 7.33
C GLU A 72 -14.33 -3.11 7.37
N ASN A 73 -13.41 -4.03 7.15
CA ASN A 73 -13.71 -5.47 7.15
C ASN A 73 -12.51 -6.24 7.68
N ASP A 74 -12.59 -6.70 8.91
CA ASP A 74 -11.48 -7.37 9.58
C ASP A 74 -11.22 -8.79 9.06
N LEU A 75 -12.07 -9.30 8.20
CA LEU A 75 -11.84 -10.58 7.52
C LEU A 75 -11.02 -10.44 6.24
N VAL A 76 -10.77 -9.21 5.79
CA VAL A 76 -10.05 -8.95 4.55
C VAL A 76 -8.72 -8.28 4.87
N SER A 77 -7.66 -8.79 4.28
CA SER A 77 -6.30 -8.27 4.47
C SER A 77 -5.52 -8.45 3.18
N LEU A 78 -4.70 -7.45 2.86
CA LEU A 78 -3.77 -7.53 1.74
C LEU A 78 -2.42 -8.01 2.25
N THR A 79 -1.62 -8.58 1.37
CA THR A 79 -0.23 -8.90 1.71
C THR A 79 0.56 -7.60 1.81
N SER A 80 1.29 -7.44 2.90
CA SER A 80 2.27 -6.37 3.05
C SER A 80 3.67 -6.94 2.83
N TYR A 81 4.54 -6.12 2.28
CA TYR A 81 5.90 -6.54 1.92
C TYR A 81 6.90 -5.68 2.65
N LYS A 82 8.00 -6.28 3.06
CA LYS A 82 9.12 -5.51 3.61
C LYS A 82 9.79 -4.74 2.50
N VAL A 83 10.04 -3.47 2.74
CA VAL A 83 10.64 -2.59 1.75
C VAL A 83 11.71 -1.76 2.45
N ARG A 84 12.82 -1.54 1.75
CA ARG A 84 13.92 -0.71 2.26
C ARG A 84 14.56 0.07 1.13
N VAL A 85 15.22 1.17 1.50
CA VAL A 85 16.03 1.95 0.58
C VAL A 85 17.49 1.56 0.77
N ASN A 86 18.18 1.25 -0.31
CA ASN A 86 19.59 0.89 -0.31
C ASN A 86 20.29 1.63 -1.44
N LYS A 87 21.08 2.66 -1.10
CA LYS A 87 21.87 3.43 -2.07
C LYS A 87 21.03 3.89 -3.27
N ASP A 88 19.96 4.64 -3.02
CA ASP A 88 19.05 5.16 -4.03
C ASP A 88 18.18 4.09 -4.72
N SER A 89 18.26 2.85 -4.26
CA SER A 89 17.41 1.76 -4.77
C SER A 89 16.36 1.39 -3.74
N VAL A 90 15.17 1.03 -4.21
CA VAL A 90 14.10 0.49 -3.37
C VAL A 90 14.09 -1.02 -3.54
N GLU A 91 14.23 -1.74 -2.42
CA GLU A 91 14.22 -3.19 -2.41
C GLU A 91 12.96 -3.71 -1.73
N ILE A 92 12.28 -4.63 -2.37
CA ILE A 92 11.06 -5.24 -1.85
C ILE A 92 11.33 -6.73 -1.65
N ASN A 93 11.06 -7.19 -0.44
CA ASN A 93 11.22 -8.60 -0.10
C ASN A 93 9.89 -9.32 -0.27
N ILE A 94 9.81 -10.13 -1.28
CA ILE A 94 8.66 -10.97 -1.57
C ILE A 94 8.94 -12.42 -1.20
#